data_7b6d91833148aa2c67ebd1f47342f776
#
_entry.id   7b6d91833148aa2c67ebd1f47342f776
#
_cell.length_a   1.000
_cell.length_b   1.000
_cell.length_c   1.000
_cell.angle_alpha   90.00
_cell.angle_beta   90.00
_cell.angle_gamma   90.00
#
_symmetry.space_group_name_H-M   'P 1'
#
loop_
_entity.id
_entity.type
_entity.pdbx_description
1 polymer ?
#
loop_
_entity_poly.entity_id
_entity_poly.type
_entity_poly.pdbx_seq_one_letter_code
_entity_poly.pdbx_strand_id
1 'polypeptide(L)'
;MITDPLRDLPTIDDVEDAAQRLKGVTLHTPLLRFDALDAAIGAPVWIKPETLQRTGSFKMRGAWNRISRIPDAEKPKGVVAFSSGNHAQGVAEAARMLGMKATIVMPSDAPRAKIESTKKRGAEVRLYDRISESREAIAAELVKASGATTVRPFDDAWIMAGQGTAGLEAAKDAAAQGAAFGSLICNASGGGLLAGVAVAFEALSPSTEVYVAEPDGHDDLIRSLAAKKIVANAPGIRSIADALMSPEPGVLPFAIHQRRVTGGFTATNDQLLDAMSFAFHNLKLVVEPGGANALAVLLNNREHFAKRGPVLVVLSGGNVDAELFAQAIARQPPAWRNGGDSSVLRNGDTFASARAT
;
A
#
# COMPACT_ATOMS: atom_id res chain seq x y z
N MET A 1 0.57 -12.48 20.18
CA MET A 1 1.87 -11.90 19.75
C MET A 1 2.51 -12.81 18.70
N ILE A 2 3.08 -12.22 17.66
CA ILE A 2 3.74 -12.94 16.56
C ILE A 2 4.96 -13.70 17.09
N THR A 3 5.01 -15.00 16.85
CA THR A 3 6.14 -15.90 17.16
C THR A 3 6.89 -16.30 15.91
N ASP A 4 6.16 -16.56 14.81
CA ASP A 4 6.72 -16.79 13.48
C ASP A 4 6.12 -15.78 12.48
N PRO A 5 6.91 -14.78 12.04
CA PRO A 5 6.39 -13.74 11.16
C PRO A 5 5.98 -14.25 9.76
N LEU A 6 6.34 -15.47 9.39
CA LEU A 6 6.00 -16.06 8.09
C LEU A 6 4.79 -16.99 8.15
N ARG A 7 4.17 -17.15 9.32
CA ARG A 7 3.03 -18.06 9.53
C ARG A 7 1.91 -17.42 10.33
N ASP A 8 2.25 -16.58 11.31
CA ASP A 8 1.28 -15.95 12.19
C ASP A 8 0.55 -14.78 11.50
N LEU A 9 -0.67 -14.51 11.94
CA LEU A 9 -1.38 -13.30 11.54
C LEU A 9 -1.21 -12.23 12.63
N PRO A 10 -0.98 -10.97 12.27
CA PRO A 10 -0.89 -9.88 13.24
C PRO A 10 -2.25 -9.60 13.89
N THR A 11 -2.19 -9.23 15.16
CA THR A 11 -3.31 -8.75 15.97
C THR A 11 -3.20 -7.24 16.19
N ILE A 12 -4.21 -6.64 16.83
CA ILE A 12 -4.14 -5.22 17.21
C ILE A 12 -2.99 -4.94 18.19
N ASP A 13 -2.70 -5.85 19.10
CA ASP A 13 -1.59 -5.71 20.04
C ASP A 13 -0.24 -5.66 19.32
N ASP A 14 -0.08 -6.45 18.23
CA ASP A 14 1.12 -6.41 17.40
C ASP A 14 1.25 -5.09 16.60
N VAL A 15 0.13 -4.49 16.19
CA VAL A 15 0.10 -3.17 15.55
C VAL A 15 0.44 -2.08 16.56
N GLU A 16 -0.06 -2.17 17.79
CA GLU A 16 0.26 -1.23 18.87
C GLU A 16 1.72 -1.34 19.33
N ASP A 17 2.28 -2.55 19.44
CA ASP A 17 3.72 -2.74 19.67
C ASP A 17 4.55 -2.15 18.53
N ALA A 18 4.12 -2.37 17.27
CA ALA A 18 4.77 -1.74 16.12
C ALA A 18 4.73 -0.20 16.24
N ALA A 19 3.62 0.40 16.63
CA ALA A 19 3.51 1.85 16.80
C ALA A 19 4.48 2.38 17.86
N GLN A 20 4.71 1.66 18.97
CA GLN A 20 5.73 2.04 19.95
C GLN A 20 7.14 1.98 19.36
N ARG A 21 7.46 0.94 18.56
CA ARG A 21 8.76 0.81 17.89
C ARG A 21 9.02 1.88 16.83
N LEU A 22 7.96 2.38 16.21
CA LEU A 22 8.02 3.41 15.18
C LEU A 22 8.12 4.83 15.75
N LYS A 23 7.87 5.02 17.03
CA LYS A 23 7.88 6.33 17.70
C LYS A 23 9.25 7.02 17.56
N GLY A 24 9.24 8.26 17.03
CA GLY A 24 10.46 9.03 16.75
C GLY A 24 11.23 8.59 15.48
N VAL A 25 10.77 7.54 14.79
CA VAL A 25 11.39 7.03 13.57
C VAL A 25 10.57 7.37 12.33
N THR A 26 9.30 7.03 12.36
CA THR A 26 8.36 7.39 11.29
C THR A 26 7.60 8.66 11.65
N LEU A 27 7.05 9.31 10.62
CA LEU A 27 6.17 10.44 10.84
C LEU A 27 4.77 9.92 11.21
N HIS A 28 4.15 10.54 12.19
CA HIS A 28 2.70 10.45 12.36
C HIS A 28 2.10 11.31 11.23
N THR A 29 1.71 10.68 10.12
CA THR A 29 1.14 11.43 8.99
C THR A 29 -0.22 11.99 9.39
N PRO A 30 -0.53 13.25 9.04
CA PRO A 30 -1.78 13.86 9.47
C PRO A 30 -2.99 13.17 8.85
N LEU A 31 -4.14 13.29 9.50
CA LEU A 31 -5.43 12.99 8.90
C LEU A 31 -5.99 14.29 8.30
N LEU A 32 -6.02 14.38 6.96
CA LEU A 32 -6.37 15.61 6.24
C LEU A 32 -7.77 15.53 5.66
N ARG A 33 -8.44 16.68 5.57
CA ARG A 33 -9.72 16.87 4.91
C ARG A 33 -9.65 18.09 3.99
N PHE A 34 -10.33 18.02 2.84
CA PHE A 34 -10.32 19.08 1.83
C PHE A 34 -11.73 19.33 1.30
N ASP A 35 -12.19 20.57 1.38
CA ASP A 35 -13.53 20.97 0.90
C ASP A 35 -13.74 20.62 -0.59
N ALA A 36 -12.69 20.75 -1.40
CA ALA A 36 -12.74 20.38 -2.81
C ALA A 36 -13.02 18.90 -3.05
N LEU A 37 -12.49 18.01 -2.18
CA LEU A 37 -12.72 16.58 -2.27
C LEU A 37 -14.11 16.21 -1.72
N ASP A 38 -14.50 16.81 -0.61
CA ASP A 38 -15.85 16.64 -0.06
C ASP A 38 -16.93 17.02 -1.07
N ALA A 39 -16.75 18.18 -1.75
CA ALA A 39 -17.68 18.66 -2.79
C ALA A 39 -17.70 17.72 -4.02
N ALA A 40 -16.55 17.19 -4.42
CA ALA A 40 -16.47 16.25 -5.54
C ALA A 40 -17.17 14.92 -5.27
N ILE A 41 -17.20 14.46 -4.01
CA ILE A 41 -17.79 13.18 -3.61
C ILE A 41 -19.23 13.34 -3.13
N GLY A 42 -19.57 14.47 -2.52
CA GLY A 42 -20.86 14.68 -1.86
C GLY A 42 -20.94 14.11 -0.44
N ALA A 43 -19.80 13.81 0.15
CA ALA A 43 -19.66 13.30 1.53
C ALA A 43 -18.30 13.73 2.11
N PRO A 44 -18.15 13.77 3.45
CA PRO A 44 -16.87 14.04 4.08
C PRO A 44 -15.83 12.98 3.72
N VAL A 45 -14.64 13.41 3.26
CA VAL A 45 -13.53 12.51 2.90
C VAL A 45 -12.27 12.90 3.67
N TRP A 46 -11.68 11.94 4.34
CA TRP A 46 -10.38 12.07 4.98
C TRP A 46 -9.30 11.35 4.18
N ILE A 47 -8.14 11.96 4.14
CA ILE A 47 -6.94 11.44 3.50
C ILE A 47 -5.90 11.07 4.54
N LYS A 48 -5.39 9.83 4.49
CA LYS A 48 -4.17 9.41 5.18
C LYS A 48 -3.00 9.45 4.20
N PRO A 49 -2.20 10.55 4.16
CA PRO A 49 -1.21 10.78 3.12
C PRO A 49 0.14 10.14 3.49
N GLU A 50 0.30 8.86 3.25
CA GLU A 50 1.58 8.15 3.41
C GLU A 50 2.64 8.61 2.38
N THR A 51 2.26 9.46 1.43
CA THR A 51 3.18 10.21 0.57
C THR A 51 4.12 11.12 1.37
N LEU A 52 3.67 11.60 2.53
CA LEU A 52 4.43 12.45 3.45
C LEU A 52 5.34 11.65 4.39
N GLN A 53 5.23 10.33 4.40
CA GLN A 53 6.03 9.48 5.27
C GLN A 53 7.51 9.55 4.89
N ARG A 54 8.40 9.27 5.87
CA ARG A 54 9.82 9.07 5.61
C ARG A 54 10.00 8.09 4.44
N THR A 55 10.85 8.40 3.49
CA THR A 55 11.03 7.70 2.22
C THR A 55 9.90 7.88 1.18
N GLY A 56 8.93 8.75 1.44
CA GLY A 56 7.86 9.07 0.48
C GLY A 56 6.79 7.99 0.32
N SER A 57 6.70 7.01 1.23
CA SER A 57 5.69 5.96 1.21
C SER A 57 5.55 5.24 2.55
N PHE A 58 4.43 4.55 2.75
CA PHE A 58 4.15 3.74 3.93
C PHE A 58 5.19 2.65 4.24
N LYS A 59 6.01 2.26 3.26
CA LYS A 59 6.92 1.11 3.35
C LYS A 59 7.94 1.22 4.48
N MET A 60 8.31 2.42 4.88
CA MET A 60 9.20 2.65 6.02
C MET A 60 8.65 2.05 7.33
N ARG A 61 7.33 2.06 7.52
CA ARG A 61 6.67 1.54 8.74
C ARG A 61 6.96 0.05 8.95
N GLY A 62 6.62 -0.78 7.95
CA GLY A 62 6.87 -2.22 8.03
C GLY A 62 8.35 -2.57 7.97
N ALA A 63 9.14 -1.89 7.14
CA ALA A 63 10.58 -2.13 7.05
C ALA A 63 11.26 -1.91 8.41
N TRP A 64 10.97 -0.79 9.07
CA TRP A 64 11.51 -0.54 10.41
C TRP A 64 11.03 -1.57 11.42
N ASN A 65 9.73 -1.84 11.49
CA ASN A 65 9.17 -2.79 12.46
C ASN A 65 9.79 -4.19 12.30
N ARG A 66 10.07 -4.62 11.08
CA ARG A 66 10.69 -5.92 10.78
C ARG A 66 12.17 -5.96 11.13
N ILE A 67 12.93 -4.95 10.67
CA ILE A 67 14.40 -4.95 10.78
C ILE A 67 14.84 -4.65 12.22
N SER A 68 14.15 -3.79 12.95
CA SER A 68 14.47 -3.48 14.36
C SER A 68 14.28 -4.67 15.32
N ARG A 69 13.59 -5.72 14.87
CA ARG A 69 13.41 -6.98 15.63
C ARG A 69 14.53 -8.01 15.42
N ILE A 70 15.46 -7.72 14.51
CA ILE A 70 16.61 -8.61 14.30
C ILE A 70 17.49 -8.56 15.52
N PRO A 71 17.82 -9.72 16.14
CA PRO A 71 18.69 -9.80 17.31
C PRO A 71 20.06 -9.14 17.06
N ASP A 72 20.62 -8.49 18.07
CA ASP A 72 21.89 -7.75 17.93
C ASP A 72 23.02 -8.62 17.38
N ALA A 73 23.08 -9.88 17.78
CA ALA A 73 24.05 -10.86 17.28
C ALA A 73 23.90 -11.16 15.78
N GLU A 74 22.74 -10.92 15.20
CA GLU A 74 22.45 -11.16 13.77
C GLU A 74 22.55 -9.92 12.91
N LYS A 75 22.48 -8.72 13.50
CA LYS A 75 22.58 -7.43 12.79
C LYS A 75 23.81 -7.31 11.88
N PRO A 76 25.01 -7.79 12.26
CA PRO A 76 26.18 -7.72 11.38
C PRO A 76 26.04 -8.49 10.06
N LYS A 77 25.16 -9.51 10.01
CA LYS A 77 24.88 -10.27 8.80
C LYS A 77 24.09 -9.45 7.76
N GLY A 78 23.40 -8.38 8.20
CA GLY A 78 22.64 -7.49 7.34
C GLY A 78 21.28 -8.03 6.92
N VAL A 79 20.69 -7.37 5.93
CA VAL A 79 19.38 -7.72 5.36
C VAL A 79 19.43 -7.83 3.85
N VAL A 80 18.57 -8.68 3.29
CA VAL A 80 18.36 -8.82 1.84
C VAL A 80 16.89 -8.55 1.54
N ALA A 81 16.63 -7.74 0.50
CA ALA A 81 15.29 -7.55 -0.02
C ALA A 81 15.31 -7.54 -1.56
N PHE A 82 14.15 -7.76 -2.17
CA PHE A 82 13.98 -7.66 -3.61
C PHE A 82 12.82 -6.71 -3.92
N SER A 83 13.13 -5.60 -4.58
CA SER A 83 12.15 -4.59 -5.01
C SER A 83 12.82 -3.52 -5.85
N SER A 84 12.13 -2.97 -6.81
CA SER A 84 12.60 -1.82 -7.60
C SER A 84 12.04 -0.47 -7.12
N GLY A 85 11.19 -0.45 -6.08
CA GLY A 85 10.46 0.76 -5.69
C GLY A 85 10.49 1.06 -4.19
N ASN A 86 9.33 1.40 -3.65
CA ASN A 86 9.15 1.89 -2.29
C ASN A 86 9.68 0.95 -1.20
N HIS A 87 9.55 -0.37 -1.38
CA HIS A 87 10.06 -1.32 -0.40
C HIS A 87 11.60 -1.31 -0.34
N ALA A 88 12.27 -1.23 -1.49
CA ALA A 88 13.73 -1.09 -1.54
C ALA A 88 14.20 0.13 -0.74
N GLN A 89 13.55 1.28 -0.93
CA GLN A 89 13.90 2.52 -0.23
C GLN A 89 13.62 2.43 1.27
N GLY A 90 12.49 1.83 1.66
CA GLY A 90 12.15 1.61 3.08
C GLY A 90 13.15 0.71 3.79
N VAL A 91 13.53 -0.41 3.17
CA VAL A 91 14.53 -1.35 3.73
C VAL A 91 15.90 -0.71 3.81
N ALA A 92 16.35 -0.04 2.74
CA ALA A 92 17.64 0.62 2.72
C ALA A 92 17.75 1.69 3.82
N GLU A 93 16.73 2.53 3.99
CA GLU A 93 16.70 3.56 5.01
C GLU A 93 16.65 2.98 6.43
N ALA A 94 15.79 1.99 6.67
CA ALA A 94 15.68 1.35 7.98
C ALA A 94 17.02 0.65 8.37
N ALA A 95 17.64 -0.07 7.45
CA ALA A 95 18.92 -0.71 7.68
C ALA A 95 20.02 0.32 7.96
N ARG A 96 20.09 1.40 7.17
CA ARG A 96 21.03 2.51 7.38
C ARG A 96 20.92 3.12 8.78
N MET A 97 19.68 3.40 9.23
CA MET A 97 19.42 3.98 10.54
C MET A 97 19.76 3.03 11.70
N LEU A 98 19.73 1.72 11.46
CA LEU A 98 20.09 0.68 12.43
C LEU A 98 21.57 0.26 12.32
N GLY A 99 22.37 0.91 11.45
CA GLY A 99 23.77 0.57 11.24
C GLY A 99 24.00 -0.80 10.58
N MET A 100 22.99 -1.30 9.86
CA MET A 100 23.02 -2.61 9.20
C MET A 100 23.35 -2.50 7.72
N LYS A 101 24.00 -3.50 7.15
CA LYS A 101 24.13 -3.66 5.71
C LYS A 101 22.80 -4.05 5.08
N ALA A 102 22.49 -3.50 3.91
CA ALA A 102 21.34 -3.90 3.12
C ALA A 102 21.78 -4.22 1.69
N THR A 103 21.40 -5.38 1.18
CA THR A 103 21.55 -5.75 -0.24
C THR A 103 20.17 -5.84 -0.88
N ILE A 104 19.94 -5.04 -1.92
CA ILE A 104 18.66 -4.96 -2.61
C ILE A 104 18.80 -5.55 -4.01
N VAL A 105 18.04 -6.60 -4.27
CA VAL A 105 17.94 -7.21 -5.61
C VAL A 105 16.95 -6.39 -6.44
N MET A 106 17.44 -5.74 -7.49
CA MET A 106 16.66 -4.85 -8.35
C MET A 106 16.79 -5.29 -9.81
N PRO A 107 15.74 -5.17 -10.62
CA PRO A 107 15.85 -5.49 -12.04
C PRO A 107 16.75 -4.46 -12.75
N SER A 108 17.49 -4.91 -13.75
CA SER A 108 18.43 -4.08 -14.53
C SER A 108 17.72 -3.01 -15.37
N ASP A 109 16.45 -3.25 -15.72
CA ASP A 109 15.56 -2.32 -16.43
C ASP A 109 14.80 -1.34 -15.50
N ALA A 110 15.09 -1.35 -14.19
CA ALA A 110 14.50 -0.39 -13.26
C ALA A 110 14.94 1.05 -13.60
N PRO A 111 14.08 2.06 -13.43
CA PRO A 111 14.46 3.45 -13.63
C PRO A 111 15.74 3.81 -12.88
N ARG A 112 16.71 4.43 -13.58
CA ARG A 112 18.02 4.80 -13.01
C ARG A 112 17.88 5.62 -11.73
N ALA A 113 16.90 6.50 -11.67
CA ALA A 113 16.63 7.32 -10.49
C ALA A 113 16.27 6.46 -9.24
N LYS A 114 15.52 5.37 -9.41
CA LYS A 114 15.17 4.43 -8.32
C LYS A 114 16.40 3.66 -7.83
N ILE A 115 17.26 3.20 -8.75
CA ILE A 115 18.50 2.51 -8.42
C ILE A 115 19.43 3.45 -7.62
N GLU A 116 19.68 4.66 -8.14
CA GLU A 116 20.54 5.64 -7.48
C GLU A 116 19.97 6.13 -6.14
N SER A 117 18.66 6.29 -6.02
CA SER A 117 18.01 6.62 -4.74
C SER A 117 18.23 5.53 -3.68
N THR A 118 18.20 4.26 -4.09
CA THR A 118 18.46 3.11 -3.20
C THR A 118 19.92 3.10 -2.76
N LYS A 119 20.88 3.30 -3.69
CA LYS A 119 22.31 3.40 -3.38
C LYS A 119 22.63 4.58 -2.47
N LYS A 120 22.04 5.76 -2.71
CA LYS A 120 22.21 6.96 -1.86
C LYS A 120 21.79 6.73 -0.41
N ARG A 121 20.91 5.76 -0.15
CA ARG A 121 20.54 5.31 1.21
C ARG A 121 21.50 4.29 1.80
N GLY A 122 22.65 4.04 1.14
CA GLY A 122 23.70 3.16 1.64
C GLY A 122 23.49 1.67 1.37
N ALA A 123 22.49 1.30 0.55
CA ALA A 123 22.29 -0.09 0.19
C ALA A 123 23.16 -0.50 -1.00
N GLU A 124 23.65 -1.73 -0.95
CA GLU A 124 24.22 -2.42 -2.10
C GLU A 124 23.09 -2.87 -3.04
N VAL A 125 23.26 -2.64 -4.35
CA VAL A 125 22.26 -3.03 -5.35
C VAL A 125 22.80 -4.15 -6.21
N ARG A 126 22.16 -5.31 -6.17
CA ARG A 126 22.39 -6.45 -7.06
C ARG A 126 21.35 -6.40 -8.19
N LEU A 127 21.81 -6.07 -9.40
CA LEU A 127 20.94 -6.06 -10.57
C LEU A 127 20.71 -7.49 -11.12
N TYR A 128 19.51 -7.71 -11.66
CA TYR A 128 19.12 -8.98 -12.29
C TYR A 128 18.32 -8.74 -13.56
N ASP A 129 18.34 -9.70 -14.48
CA ASP A 129 17.51 -9.70 -15.69
C ASP A 129 16.16 -10.36 -15.38
N ARG A 130 15.05 -9.62 -15.57
CA ARG A 130 13.68 -10.12 -15.28
C ARG A 130 13.26 -11.31 -16.13
N ILE A 131 13.88 -11.49 -17.31
CA ILE A 131 13.49 -12.51 -18.28
C ILE A 131 14.17 -13.84 -17.96
N SER A 132 15.45 -13.78 -17.60
CA SER A 132 16.30 -14.96 -17.44
C SER A 132 16.63 -15.33 -15.99
N GLU A 133 16.39 -14.45 -15.03
CA GLU A 133 16.77 -14.64 -13.64
C GLU A 133 15.58 -14.51 -12.69
N SER A 134 15.58 -15.26 -11.58
CA SER A 134 14.62 -15.15 -10.48
C SER A 134 15.20 -14.30 -9.34
N ARG A 135 14.57 -13.16 -9.03
CA ARG A 135 14.95 -12.31 -7.91
C ARG A 135 14.86 -13.03 -6.57
N GLU A 136 13.91 -13.95 -6.44
CA GLU A 136 13.73 -14.78 -5.24
C GLU A 136 14.90 -15.76 -5.07
N ALA A 137 15.34 -16.40 -6.16
CA ALA A 137 16.49 -17.31 -6.15
C ALA A 137 17.78 -16.56 -5.80
N ILE A 138 18.02 -15.40 -6.43
CA ILE A 138 19.19 -14.55 -6.13
C ILE A 138 19.17 -14.10 -4.66
N ALA A 139 18.03 -13.67 -4.15
CA ALA A 139 17.92 -13.28 -2.75
C ALA A 139 18.21 -14.45 -1.81
N ALA A 140 17.71 -15.66 -2.12
CA ALA A 140 17.99 -16.86 -1.35
C ALA A 140 19.47 -17.24 -1.35
N GLU A 141 20.17 -17.11 -2.49
CA GLU A 141 21.62 -17.33 -2.58
C GLU A 141 22.40 -16.33 -1.72
N LEU A 142 22.04 -15.04 -1.79
CA LEU A 142 22.68 -14.00 -0.97
C LEU A 142 22.47 -14.26 0.52
N VAL A 143 21.28 -14.67 0.92
CA VAL A 143 20.98 -15.05 2.32
C VAL A 143 21.80 -16.27 2.74
N LYS A 144 21.88 -17.29 1.90
CA LYS A 144 22.68 -18.51 2.18
C LYS A 144 24.16 -18.18 2.36
N ALA A 145 24.69 -17.28 1.54
CA ALA A 145 26.10 -16.87 1.58
C ALA A 145 26.45 -15.98 2.78
N SER A 146 25.56 -15.06 3.18
CA SER A 146 25.83 -14.04 4.21
C SER A 146 25.22 -14.35 5.58
N GLY A 147 24.19 -15.22 5.63
CA GLY A 147 23.35 -15.38 6.79
C GLY A 147 22.40 -14.21 7.06
N ALA A 148 22.27 -13.27 6.11
CA ALA A 148 21.39 -12.11 6.24
C ALA A 148 19.92 -12.48 6.37
N THR A 149 19.13 -11.58 6.95
CA THR A 149 17.68 -11.77 7.06
C THR A 149 16.96 -11.26 5.81
N THR A 150 16.10 -12.10 5.23
CA THR A 150 15.20 -11.63 4.16
C THR A 150 14.11 -10.71 4.73
N VAL A 151 13.92 -9.56 4.09
CA VAL A 151 12.83 -8.63 4.39
C VAL A 151 11.83 -8.64 3.24
N ARG A 152 10.71 -9.35 3.45
CA ARG A 152 9.66 -9.51 2.43
C ARG A 152 8.86 -8.21 2.26
N PRO A 153 8.30 -7.93 1.07
CA PRO A 153 7.57 -6.68 0.83
C PRO A 153 6.16 -6.61 1.45
N PHE A 154 5.54 -7.75 1.81
CA PHE A 154 4.17 -7.82 2.32
C PHE A 154 3.83 -9.10 3.09
N ASP A 155 4.29 -10.27 2.68
CA ASP A 155 3.89 -11.58 3.25
C ASP A 155 4.76 -11.92 4.48
N ASP A 156 4.63 -11.12 5.52
CA ASP A 156 5.36 -11.17 6.78
C ASP A 156 4.54 -10.41 7.83
N ALA A 157 4.20 -11.06 8.94
CA ALA A 157 3.30 -10.52 9.96
C ALA A 157 3.84 -9.23 10.62
N TRP A 158 5.16 -9.12 10.82
CA TRP A 158 5.74 -7.89 11.36
C TRP A 158 5.76 -6.74 10.35
N ILE A 159 5.88 -7.07 9.05
CA ILE A 159 5.68 -6.07 7.99
C ILE A 159 4.24 -5.57 8.04
N MET A 160 3.24 -6.47 8.05
CA MET A 160 1.83 -6.10 8.12
C MET A 160 1.49 -5.29 9.37
N ALA A 161 1.97 -5.70 10.55
CA ALA A 161 1.77 -4.96 11.79
C ALA A 161 2.34 -3.54 11.72
N GLY A 162 3.55 -3.39 11.16
CA GLY A 162 4.15 -2.07 10.92
C GLY A 162 3.31 -1.20 9.99
N GLN A 163 2.82 -1.76 8.87
CA GLN A 163 1.94 -1.03 7.94
C GLN A 163 0.60 -0.66 8.59
N GLY A 164 0.09 -1.51 9.48
CA GLY A 164 -1.15 -1.32 10.23
C GLY A 164 -1.14 -0.07 11.12
N THR A 165 0.05 0.42 11.48
CA THR A 165 0.17 1.68 12.25
C THR A 165 -0.42 2.88 11.51
N ALA A 166 -0.47 2.88 10.17
CA ALA A 166 -1.15 3.91 9.39
C ALA A 166 -2.67 3.91 9.66
N GLY A 167 -3.27 2.71 9.75
CA GLY A 167 -4.68 2.53 10.13
C GLY A 167 -4.95 2.87 11.59
N LEU A 168 -4.04 2.46 12.48
CA LEU A 168 -4.11 2.77 13.92
C LEU A 168 -4.13 4.28 14.16
N GLU A 169 -3.20 5.02 13.53
CA GLU A 169 -3.15 6.48 13.58
C GLU A 169 -4.45 7.09 13.04
N ALA A 170 -4.91 6.67 11.85
CA ALA A 170 -6.11 7.21 11.23
C ALA A 170 -7.37 7.01 12.08
N ALA A 171 -7.54 5.82 12.67
CA ALA A 171 -8.68 5.53 13.53
C ALA A 171 -8.64 6.34 14.84
N LYS A 172 -7.46 6.46 15.48
CA LYS A 172 -7.28 7.25 16.70
C LYS A 172 -7.47 8.76 16.45
N ASP A 173 -6.91 9.28 15.35
CA ASP A 173 -7.05 10.69 14.97
C ASP A 173 -8.51 11.05 14.64
N ALA A 174 -9.23 10.16 13.95
CA ALA A 174 -10.65 10.34 13.66
C ALA A 174 -11.48 10.38 14.95
N ALA A 175 -11.28 9.43 15.85
CA ALA A 175 -11.97 9.38 17.14
C ALA A 175 -11.70 10.65 17.97
N ALA A 176 -10.46 11.16 17.97
CA ALA A 176 -10.10 12.41 18.66
C ALA A 176 -10.81 13.65 18.05
N GLN A 177 -11.17 13.59 16.77
CA GLN A 177 -11.94 14.63 16.05
C GLN A 177 -13.46 14.39 16.09
N GLY A 178 -13.94 13.38 16.80
CA GLY A 178 -15.35 13.00 16.85
C GLY A 178 -15.87 12.47 15.51
N ALA A 179 -15.00 11.98 14.65
CA ALA A 179 -15.33 11.41 13.34
C ALA A 179 -15.33 9.87 13.39
N ALA A 180 -16.22 9.27 12.59
CA ALA A 180 -16.25 7.84 12.34
C ALA A 180 -16.41 7.62 10.83
N PHE A 181 -15.74 6.59 10.31
CA PHE A 181 -15.81 6.29 8.88
C PHE A 181 -16.89 5.25 8.58
N GLY A 182 -17.70 5.52 7.57
CA GLY A 182 -18.60 4.52 6.99
C GLY A 182 -17.83 3.58 6.06
N SER A 183 -16.79 4.10 5.38
CA SER A 183 -15.95 3.29 4.50
C SER A 183 -14.48 3.72 4.52
N LEU A 184 -13.61 2.75 4.25
CA LEU A 184 -12.17 2.89 4.07
C LEU A 184 -11.79 2.34 2.70
N ILE A 185 -11.02 3.09 1.90
CA ILE A 185 -10.47 2.65 0.62
C ILE A 185 -8.94 2.62 0.73
N CYS A 186 -8.34 1.47 0.47
CA CYS A 186 -6.91 1.30 0.52
C CYS A 186 -6.40 0.47 -0.67
N ASN A 187 -5.25 0.85 -1.20
CA ASN A 187 -4.60 0.13 -2.29
C ASN A 187 -4.14 -1.26 -1.84
N ALA A 188 -4.25 -2.24 -2.73
CA ALA A 188 -3.59 -3.52 -2.59
C ALA A 188 -2.75 -3.87 -3.83
N SER A 189 -1.78 -4.71 -3.60
CA SER A 189 -1.00 -5.51 -4.52
C SER A 189 -0.79 -6.83 -3.78
N GLY A 190 0.39 -7.17 -3.27
CA GLY A 190 0.52 -8.31 -2.35
C GLY A 190 -0.26 -8.18 -1.03
N GLY A 191 -0.87 -7.03 -0.74
CA GLY A 191 -1.91 -6.84 0.26
C GLY A 191 -1.45 -6.46 1.68
N GLY A 192 -0.15 -6.34 1.96
CA GLY A 192 0.34 -6.13 3.33
C GLY A 192 -0.10 -4.83 4.00
N LEU A 193 -0.27 -3.72 3.24
CA LEU A 193 -0.80 -2.45 3.78
C LEU A 193 -2.27 -2.60 4.18
N LEU A 194 -3.09 -3.03 3.22
CA LEU A 194 -4.53 -3.21 3.46
C LEU A 194 -4.78 -4.19 4.60
N ALA A 195 -4.01 -5.29 4.69
CA ALA A 195 -4.14 -6.25 5.78
C ALA A 195 -3.84 -5.63 7.15
N GLY A 196 -2.73 -4.90 7.28
CA GLY A 196 -2.40 -4.22 8.52
C GLY A 196 -3.43 -3.16 8.93
N VAL A 197 -3.87 -2.34 7.96
CA VAL A 197 -4.93 -1.33 8.18
C VAL A 197 -6.24 -2.00 8.58
N ALA A 198 -6.61 -3.11 7.92
CA ALA A 198 -7.82 -3.87 8.23
C ALA A 198 -7.80 -4.44 9.66
N VAL A 199 -6.65 -4.91 10.16
CA VAL A 199 -6.49 -5.35 11.57
C VAL A 199 -6.75 -4.20 12.55
N ALA A 200 -6.21 -3.02 12.28
CA ALA A 200 -6.46 -1.85 13.12
C ALA A 200 -7.94 -1.43 13.12
N PHE A 201 -8.58 -1.42 11.95
CA PHE A 201 -10.00 -1.07 11.83
C PHE A 201 -10.94 -2.17 12.35
N GLU A 202 -10.56 -3.44 12.32
CA GLU A 202 -11.31 -4.52 12.94
C GLU A 202 -11.47 -4.30 14.45
N ALA A 203 -10.42 -3.79 15.10
CA ALA A 203 -10.43 -3.55 16.53
C ALA A 203 -11.04 -2.19 16.93
N LEU A 204 -10.74 -1.12 16.19
CA LEU A 204 -11.06 0.25 16.60
C LEU A 204 -12.29 0.84 15.93
N SER A 205 -12.69 0.34 14.76
CA SER A 205 -13.85 0.80 14.01
C SER A 205 -14.47 -0.36 13.20
N PRO A 206 -14.99 -1.39 13.88
CA PRO A 206 -15.45 -2.64 13.24
C PRO A 206 -16.61 -2.43 12.26
N SER A 207 -17.38 -1.36 12.41
CA SER A 207 -18.47 -0.99 11.52
C SER A 207 -18.01 -0.37 10.19
N THR A 208 -16.75 0.08 10.09
CA THR A 208 -16.21 0.63 8.84
C THR A 208 -16.11 -0.46 7.77
N GLU A 209 -16.75 -0.25 6.63
CA GLU A 209 -16.60 -1.11 5.46
C GLU A 209 -15.23 -0.89 4.81
N VAL A 210 -14.51 -1.98 4.55
CA VAL A 210 -13.14 -1.93 3.99
C VAL A 210 -13.16 -2.32 2.52
N TYR A 211 -12.71 -1.41 1.66
CA TYR A 211 -12.67 -1.61 0.22
C TYR A 211 -11.24 -1.65 -0.30
N VAL A 212 -10.97 -2.63 -1.15
CA VAL A 212 -9.70 -2.71 -1.88
C VAL A 212 -9.76 -1.89 -3.16
N ALA A 213 -8.68 -1.20 -3.47
CA ALA A 213 -8.45 -0.54 -4.76
C ALA A 213 -7.29 -1.21 -5.48
N GLU A 214 -7.51 -1.68 -6.71
CA GLU A 214 -6.49 -2.31 -7.56
C GLU A 214 -6.46 -1.65 -8.94
N PRO A 215 -5.32 -1.68 -9.66
CA PRO A 215 -5.29 -1.25 -11.05
C PRO A 215 -6.05 -2.22 -11.95
N ASP A 216 -6.67 -1.70 -13.00
CA ASP A 216 -7.30 -2.54 -14.02
C ASP A 216 -6.31 -3.54 -14.62
N GLY A 217 -6.72 -4.81 -14.71
CA GLY A 217 -5.87 -5.92 -15.13
C GLY A 217 -4.89 -6.46 -14.06
N HIS A 218 -4.81 -5.82 -12.90
CA HIS A 218 -4.08 -6.28 -11.71
C HIS A 218 -5.03 -6.37 -10.50
N ASP A 219 -6.19 -6.98 -10.72
CA ASP A 219 -7.31 -7.14 -9.80
C ASP A 219 -7.29 -8.51 -9.10
N ASP A 220 -6.09 -9.04 -8.89
CA ASP A 220 -5.86 -10.38 -8.35
C ASP A 220 -6.48 -10.58 -6.97
N LEU A 221 -6.47 -9.58 -6.10
CA LEU A 221 -7.11 -9.68 -4.79
C LEU A 221 -8.65 -9.68 -4.91
N ILE A 222 -9.24 -8.83 -5.74
CA ILE A 222 -10.70 -8.81 -5.97
C ILE A 222 -11.15 -10.17 -6.49
N ARG A 223 -10.46 -10.74 -7.50
CA ARG A 223 -10.76 -12.06 -8.05
C ARG A 223 -10.53 -13.18 -7.03
N SER A 224 -9.46 -13.06 -6.24
CA SER A 224 -9.17 -14.02 -5.17
C SER A 224 -10.25 -14.07 -4.10
N LEU A 225 -10.76 -12.90 -3.69
CA LEU A 225 -11.86 -12.79 -2.71
C LEU A 225 -13.14 -13.41 -3.26
N ALA A 226 -13.49 -13.15 -4.53
CA ALA A 226 -14.62 -13.76 -5.20
C ALA A 226 -14.49 -15.29 -5.29
N ALA A 227 -13.31 -15.77 -5.63
CA ALA A 227 -13.02 -17.19 -5.77
C ALA A 227 -12.80 -17.90 -4.43
N LYS A 228 -12.66 -17.16 -3.30
CA LYS A 228 -12.28 -17.66 -1.98
C LYS A 228 -10.96 -18.44 -1.96
N LYS A 229 -10.08 -18.16 -2.90
CA LYS A 229 -8.73 -18.73 -3.05
C LYS A 229 -7.84 -17.75 -3.80
N ILE A 230 -6.53 -17.85 -3.61
CA ILE A 230 -5.57 -17.01 -4.33
C ILE A 230 -5.64 -17.30 -5.83
N VAL A 231 -5.76 -16.23 -6.62
CA VAL A 231 -5.83 -16.22 -8.08
C VAL A 231 -4.76 -15.24 -8.57
N ALA A 232 -3.84 -15.73 -9.39
CA ALA A 232 -2.79 -14.90 -9.96
C ALA A 232 -3.29 -14.01 -11.11
N ASN A 233 -2.57 -12.93 -11.38
CA ASN A 233 -2.74 -12.09 -12.56
C ASN A 233 -2.27 -12.81 -13.83
N ALA A 234 -2.88 -12.48 -14.95
CA ALA A 234 -2.39 -12.94 -16.25
C ALA A 234 -1.00 -12.32 -16.53
N PRO A 235 -0.06 -13.08 -17.08
CA PRO A 235 1.26 -12.54 -17.41
C PRO A 235 1.18 -11.49 -18.53
N GLY A 236 2.10 -10.51 -18.49
CA GLY A 236 2.28 -9.53 -19.58
C GLY A 236 1.38 -8.30 -19.53
N ILE A 237 0.39 -8.24 -18.64
CA ILE A 237 -0.38 -7.02 -18.42
C ILE A 237 0.50 -5.98 -17.73
N ARG A 238 0.45 -4.74 -18.20
CA ARG A 238 1.22 -3.62 -17.63
C ARG A 238 0.29 -2.50 -17.17
N SER A 239 0.61 -1.93 -16.02
CA SER A 239 -0.01 -0.71 -15.50
C SER A 239 1.07 0.34 -15.23
N ILE A 240 0.69 1.62 -15.27
CA ILE A 240 1.56 2.71 -14.79
C ILE A 240 1.72 2.67 -13.26
N ALA A 241 0.86 1.94 -12.55
CA ALA A 241 0.94 1.70 -11.10
C ALA A 241 1.96 0.60 -10.76
N ASP A 242 3.23 0.79 -11.09
CA ASP A 242 4.30 -0.19 -10.96
C ASP A 242 4.46 -0.77 -9.55
N ALA A 243 4.08 -0.01 -8.53
CA ALA A 243 4.06 -0.43 -7.12
C ALA A 243 2.95 -1.45 -6.79
N LEU A 244 1.95 -1.61 -7.68
CA LEU A 244 0.77 -2.47 -7.50
C LEU A 244 0.72 -3.66 -8.46
N MET A 245 1.86 -4.10 -9.00
CA MET A 245 1.94 -5.18 -9.99
C MET A 245 2.50 -6.49 -9.41
N SER A 246 2.13 -6.87 -8.19
CA SER A 246 2.42 -8.22 -7.69
C SER A 246 1.66 -9.25 -8.52
N PRO A 247 2.24 -10.44 -8.77
CA PRO A 247 1.56 -11.46 -9.56
C PRO A 247 0.33 -12.03 -8.85
N GLU A 248 0.32 -12.03 -7.51
CA GLU A 248 -0.76 -12.56 -6.68
C GLU A 248 -0.70 -11.98 -5.26
N PRO A 249 -1.80 -12.06 -4.48
CA PRO A 249 -1.81 -11.67 -3.07
C PRO A 249 -0.90 -12.57 -2.22
N GLY A 250 -0.34 -12.01 -1.14
CA GLY A 250 0.34 -12.82 -0.13
C GLY A 250 -0.62 -13.73 0.64
N VAL A 251 -0.12 -14.86 1.12
CA VAL A 251 -0.93 -15.85 1.84
C VAL A 251 -1.47 -15.29 3.16
N LEU A 252 -0.61 -14.65 3.96
CA LEU A 252 -1.02 -14.06 5.24
C LEU A 252 -1.94 -12.84 5.05
N PRO A 253 -1.63 -11.87 4.15
CA PRO A 253 -2.56 -10.80 3.83
C PRO A 253 -3.93 -11.31 3.36
N PHE A 254 -3.97 -12.32 2.49
CA PHE A 254 -5.22 -12.86 1.97
C PHE A 254 -6.12 -13.44 3.06
N ALA A 255 -5.55 -14.14 4.05
CA ALA A 255 -6.32 -14.66 5.19
C ALA A 255 -7.02 -13.55 5.99
N ILE A 256 -6.39 -12.37 6.12
CA ILE A 256 -7.01 -11.19 6.75
C ILE A 256 -8.08 -10.59 5.84
N HIS A 257 -7.78 -10.46 4.54
CA HIS A 257 -8.70 -9.86 3.58
C HIS A 257 -10.00 -10.65 3.46
N GLN A 258 -9.95 -11.97 3.46
CA GLN A 258 -11.14 -12.83 3.39
C GLN A 258 -12.16 -12.55 4.51
N ARG A 259 -11.71 -12.14 5.69
CA ARG A 259 -12.60 -11.85 6.83
C ARG A 259 -13.02 -10.38 6.94
N ARG A 260 -12.23 -9.45 6.37
CA ARG A 260 -12.42 -8.01 6.63
C ARG A 260 -12.73 -7.15 5.40
N VAL A 261 -12.32 -7.54 4.20
CA VAL A 261 -12.61 -6.77 2.99
C VAL A 261 -14.06 -6.98 2.56
N THR A 262 -14.79 -5.87 2.44
CA THR A 262 -16.21 -5.85 2.07
C THR A 262 -16.39 -5.98 0.56
N GLY A 263 -15.46 -5.39 -0.23
CA GLY A 263 -15.53 -5.38 -1.68
C GLY A 263 -14.32 -4.69 -2.29
N GLY A 264 -14.32 -4.50 -3.61
CA GLY A 264 -13.21 -3.86 -4.30
C GLY A 264 -13.61 -3.24 -5.63
N PHE A 265 -12.78 -2.32 -6.10
CA PHE A 265 -12.94 -1.60 -7.36
C PHE A 265 -11.59 -1.46 -8.06
N THR A 266 -11.62 -1.41 -9.38
CA THR A 266 -10.43 -1.15 -10.19
C THR A 266 -10.40 0.29 -10.69
N ALA A 267 -9.20 0.76 -11.07
CA ALA A 267 -9.01 2.02 -11.78
C ALA A 267 -8.09 1.83 -12.98
N THR A 268 -8.45 2.44 -14.11
CA THR A 268 -7.65 2.43 -15.33
C THR A 268 -6.45 3.37 -15.22
N ASN A 269 -5.46 3.22 -16.11
CA ASN A 269 -4.30 4.12 -16.16
C ASN A 269 -4.70 5.61 -16.33
N ASP A 270 -5.73 5.89 -17.13
CA ASP A 270 -6.23 7.26 -17.31
C ASP A 270 -6.85 7.81 -16.01
N GLN A 271 -7.62 7.00 -15.30
CA GLN A 271 -8.20 7.37 -14.01
C GLN A 271 -7.12 7.61 -12.94
N LEU A 272 -6.01 6.85 -13.00
CA LEU A 272 -4.86 7.08 -12.12
C LEU A 272 -4.21 8.43 -12.40
N LEU A 273 -3.97 8.77 -13.67
CA LEU A 273 -3.42 10.09 -14.06
C LEU A 273 -4.35 11.23 -13.64
N ASP A 274 -5.65 11.08 -13.82
CA ASP A 274 -6.64 12.08 -13.40
C ASP A 274 -6.66 12.25 -11.87
N ALA A 275 -6.55 11.15 -11.11
CA ALA A 275 -6.46 11.21 -9.64
C ALA A 275 -5.16 11.87 -9.15
N MET A 276 -4.03 11.63 -9.83
CA MET A 276 -2.77 12.32 -9.55
C MET A 276 -2.89 13.81 -9.82
N SER A 277 -3.50 14.19 -10.96
CA SER A 277 -3.79 15.58 -11.30
C SER A 277 -4.69 16.24 -10.24
N PHE A 278 -5.76 15.56 -9.84
CA PHE A 278 -6.66 16.04 -8.78
C PHE A 278 -5.92 16.24 -7.46
N ALA A 279 -5.10 15.27 -7.05
CA ALA A 279 -4.32 15.37 -5.82
C ALA A 279 -3.38 16.57 -5.83
N PHE A 280 -2.70 16.84 -6.93
CA PHE A 280 -1.82 17.99 -7.08
C PHE A 280 -2.59 19.31 -7.08
N HIS A 281 -3.59 19.45 -7.95
CA HIS A 281 -4.29 20.73 -8.15
C HIS A 281 -5.23 21.09 -6.98
N ASN A 282 -5.86 20.11 -6.34
CA ASN A 282 -6.88 20.37 -5.32
C ASN A 282 -6.42 20.04 -3.90
N LEU A 283 -5.58 19.02 -3.71
CA LEU A 283 -5.11 18.60 -2.39
C LEU A 283 -3.69 19.08 -2.09
N LYS A 284 -2.96 19.60 -3.07
CA LYS A 284 -1.54 20.02 -2.97
C LYS A 284 -0.61 18.88 -2.52
N LEU A 285 -0.95 17.66 -2.93
CA LEU A 285 -0.20 16.44 -2.62
C LEU A 285 0.42 15.85 -3.88
N VAL A 286 1.68 15.45 -3.78
CA VAL A 286 2.35 14.66 -4.81
C VAL A 286 2.11 13.19 -4.53
N VAL A 287 1.52 12.48 -5.50
CA VAL A 287 1.16 11.06 -5.38
C VAL A 287 1.65 10.31 -6.61
N GLU A 288 2.24 9.13 -6.42
CA GLU A 288 2.57 8.22 -7.53
C GLU A 288 1.32 7.46 -8.01
N PRO A 289 1.30 6.87 -9.23
CA PRO A 289 0.12 6.18 -9.74
C PRO A 289 -0.44 5.12 -8.78
N GLY A 290 0.42 4.25 -8.25
CA GLY A 290 0.02 3.25 -7.25
C GLY A 290 -0.52 3.88 -5.97
N GLY A 291 0.05 5.01 -5.55
CA GLY A 291 -0.41 5.76 -4.38
C GLY A 291 -1.77 6.43 -4.58
N ALA A 292 -2.08 6.83 -5.81
CA ALA A 292 -3.32 7.51 -6.18
C ALA A 292 -4.50 6.56 -6.43
N ASN A 293 -4.27 5.24 -6.49
CA ASN A 293 -5.28 4.28 -6.94
C ASN A 293 -6.54 4.29 -6.07
N ALA A 294 -6.42 4.39 -4.74
CA ALA A 294 -7.58 4.51 -3.85
C ALA A 294 -8.38 5.81 -4.09
N LEU A 295 -7.70 6.92 -4.40
CA LEU A 295 -8.35 8.17 -4.78
C LEU A 295 -9.04 8.05 -6.14
N ALA A 296 -8.41 7.39 -7.12
CA ALA A 296 -9.01 7.13 -8.42
C ALA A 296 -10.30 6.30 -8.29
N VAL A 297 -10.27 5.25 -7.48
CA VAL A 297 -11.46 4.44 -7.17
C VAL A 297 -12.55 5.29 -6.53
N LEU A 298 -12.23 6.12 -5.52
CA LEU A 298 -13.21 7.00 -4.88
C LEU A 298 -13.86 7.95 -5.89
N LEU A 299 -13.05 8.66 -6.66
CA LEU A 299 -13.50 9.68 -7.62
C LEU A 299 -14.41 9.09 -8.72
N ASN A 300 -14.17 7.85 -9.14
CA ASN A 300 -14.94 7.19 -10.18
C ASN A 300 -16.15 6.39 -9.66
N ASN A 301 -16.26 6.18 -8.33
CA ASN A 301 -17.37 5.47 -7.70
C ASN A 301 -18.05 6.30 -6.59
N ARG A 302 -18.06 7.62 -6.76
CA ARG A 302 -18.52 8.61 -5.75
C ARG A 302 -19.93 8.33 -5.21
N GLU A 303 -20.88 7.97 -6.06
CA GLU A 303 -22.27 7.67 -5.64
C GLU A 303 -22.34 6.49 -4.68
N HIS A 304 -21.48 5.48 -4.88
CA HIS A 304 -21.38 4.34 -4.01
C HIS A 304 -20.88 4.75 -2.61
N PHE A 305 -19.84 5.56 -2.57
CA PHE A 305 -19.19 5.96 -1.33
C PHE A 305 -19.93 7.08 -0.59
N ALA A 306 -20.56 8.03 -1.31
CA ALA A 306 -21.36 9.10 -0.71
C ALA A 306 -22.51 8.55 0.14
N LYS A 307 -23.11 7.44 -0.27
CA LYS A 307 -24.22 6.78 0.46
C LYS A 307 -23.79 6.06 1.75
N ARG A 308 -22.47 5.86 1.94
CA ARG A 308 -21.90 5.12 3.09
C ARG A 308 -21.33 6.03 4.17
N GLY A 309 -21.53 7.35 4.05
CA GLY A 309 -21.08 8.33 5.03
C GLY A 309 -19.60 8.70 4.86
N PRO A 310 -18.93 9.15 5.93
CA PRO A 310 -17.56 9.61 5.84
C PRO A 310 -16.60 8.54 5.31
N VAL A 311 -15.70 8.94 4.39
CA VAL A 311 -14.77 8.03 3.71
C VAL A 311 -13.34 8.31 4.15
N LEU A 312 -12.57 7.27 4.46
CA LEU A 312 -11.12 7.34 4.59
C LEU A 312 -10.46 6.81 3.31
N VAL A 313 -9.51 7.57 2.78
CA VAL A 313 -8.66 7.16 1.64
C VAL A 313 -7.19 7.16 2.05
N VAL A 314 -6.49 6.07 1.77
CA VAL A 314 -5.05 5.97 2.00
C VAL A 314 -4.29 6.29 0.71
N LEU A 315 -3.52 7.38 0.70
CA LEU A 315 -2.56 7.70 -0.38
C LEU A 315 -1.22 7.06 -0.03
N SER A 316 -0.92 5.90 -0.59
CA SER A 316 0.11 5.01 -0.07
C SER A 316 1.55 5.42 -0.36
N GLY A 317 1.81 6.27 -1.38
CA GLY A 317 3.14 6.75 -1.73
C GLY A 317 3.15 7.86 -2.77
N GLY A 318 4.26 8.60 -2.83
CA GLY A 318 4.47 9.74 -3.73
C GLY A 318 5.76 9.69 -4.55
N ASN A 319 6.44 8.53 -4.62
CA ASN A 319 7.73 8.38 -5.32
C ASN A 319 7.51 8.21 -6.84
N VAL A 320 7.02 9.25 -7.50
CA VAL A 320 6.72 9.29 -8.92
C VAL A 320 7.90 9.81 -9.73
N ASP A 321 8.09 9.31 -10.95
CA ASP A 321 9.03 9.86 -11.90
C ASP A 321 8.56 11.22 -12.44
N ALA A 322 9.50 12.16 -12.59
CA ALA A 322 9.19 13.54 -12.95
C ALA A 322 8.43 13.68 -14.29
N GLU A 323 8.79 12.88 -15.29
CA GLU A 323 8.14 12.89 -16.61
C GLU A 323 6.68 12.40 -16.51
N LEU A 324 6.43 11.30 -15.81
CA LEU A 324 5.08 10.77 -15.60
C LEU A 324 4.25 11.74 -14.75
N PHE A 325 4.86 12.37 -13.74
CA PHE A 325 4.18 13.39 -12.93
C PHE A 325 3.82 14.61 -13.76
N ALA A 326 4.73 15.11 -14.60
CA ALA A 326 4.47 16.22 -15.51
C ALA A 326 3.31 15.90 -16.48
N GLN A 327 3.28 14.68 -17.03
CA GLN A 327 2.17 14.20 -17.85
C GLN A 327 0.84 14.21 -17.09
N ALA A 328 0.84 13.75 -15.85
CA ALA A 328 -0.38 13.72 -15.03
C ALA A 328 -0.90 15.12 -14.72
N ILE A 329 -0.05 16.05 -14.24
CA ILE A 329 -0.48 17.39 -13.84
C ILE A 329 -0.83 18.31 -15.00
N ALA A 330 -0.37 18.01 -16.21
CA ALA A 330 -0.78 18.72 -17.42
C ALA A 330 -2.22 18.37 -17.85
N ARG A 331 -2.78 17.27 -17.35
CA ARG A 331 -4.20 16.94 -17.57
C ARG A 331 -5.05 17.92 -16.79
N GLN A 332 -6.04 18.51 -17.44
CA GLN A 332 -7.12 19.17 -16.70
C GLN A 332 -7.93 18.06 -16.03
N PRO A 333 -8.02 18.04 -14.68
CA PRO A 333 -8.89 17.07 -14.02
C PRO A 333 -10.27 17.24 -14.63
N PRO A 334 -10.96 16.13 -15.00
CA PRO A 334 -12.34 16.23 -15.46
C PRO A 334 -13.09 17.10 -14.47
N ALA A 335 -13.83 18.10 -14.94
CA ALA A 335 -14.84 18.72 -14.09
C ALA A 335 -15.71 17.56 -13.65
N TRP A 336 -15.56 17.11 -12.38
CA TRP A 336 -16.27 15.93 -11.84
C TRP A 336 -17.74 16.20 -12.03
N ARG A 337 -18.26 15.72 -13.18
CA ARG A 337 -19.56 16.11 -13.72
C ARG A 337 -20.62 15.67 -12.75
N ASN A 338 -21.41 16.61 -12.32
CA ASN A 338 -22.72 16.35 -11.76
C ASN A 338 -23.52 15.57 -12.82
N GLY A 339 -23.70 14.26 -12.60
CA GLY A 339 -24.59 13.37 -13.32
C GLY A 339 -24.25 13.14 -14.80
N GLY A 340 -23.92 11.95 -15.18
CA GLY A 340 -23.94 11.50 -16.56
C GLY A 340 -22.90 10.46 -16.92
N ASP A 341 -23.42 9.28 -17.15
CA ASP A 341 -22.87 8.15 -17.90
C ASP A 341 -21.73 7.33 -17.25
N SER A 342 -22.15 6.43 -16.39
CA SER A 342 -21.35 5.28 -15.93
C SER A 342 -21.69 4.04 -16.79
N SER A 343 -21.17 3.98 -18.02
CA SER A 343 -21.18 2.72 -18.80
C SER A 343 -19.87 1.96 -18.57
N VAL A 344 -19.60 1.54 -17.34
CA VAL A 344 -18.56 0.55 -17.04
C VAL A 344 -19.15 -0.43 -16.03
N LEU A 345 -19.14 -1.69 -16.42
CA LEU A 345 -19.60 -2.89 -15.75
C LEU A 345 -19.68 -2.79 -14.22
N ARG A 346 -20.89 -2.81 -13.70
CA ARG A 346 -21.19 -2.98 -12.29
C ARG A 346 -20.87 -4.41 -11.89
N ASN A 347 -19.67 -4.67 -11.41
CA ASN A 347 -19.33 -5.91 -10.72
C ASN A 347 -19.55 -5.82 -9.20
N GLY A 348 -20.31 -4.83 -8.74
CA GLY A 348 -20.53 -4.57 -7.31
C GLY A 348 -21.57 -5.44 -6.61
N ASP A 349 -22.40 -6.21 -7.34
CA ASP A 349 -23.56 -6.89 -6.73
C ASP A 349 -23.32 -8.33 -6.27
N THR A 350 -22.15 -8.90 -6.51
CA THR A 350 -21.89 -10.32 -6.21
C THR A 350 -21.38 -10.61 -4.79
N PHE A 351 -20.94 -9.61 -4.03
CA PHE A 351 -20.45 -9.83 -2.66
C PHE A 351 -21.50 -9.63 -1.55
N ALA A 352 -22.62 -8.94 -1.83
CA ALA A 352 -23.63 -8.62 -0.81
C ALA A 352 -24.57 -9.77 -0.45
N SER A 353 -24.64 -10.86 -1.23
CA SER A 353 -25.63 -11.94 -1.02
C SER A 353 -25.17 -13.10 -0.13
N ALA A 354 -23.97 -13.08 0.42
CA ALA A 354 -23.42 -14.22 1.19
C ALA A 354 -23.43 -14.01 2.73
N ARG A 355 -24.11 -12.98 3.25
CA ARG A 355 -24.24 -12.74 4.70
C ARG A 355 -25.67 -12.86 5.26
N ALA A 356 -26.58 -13.51 4.56
CA ALA A 356 -27.91 -13.85 5.07
C ALA A 356 -28.14 -15.35 4.91
N THR A 357 -27.60 -16.17 5.79
CA THR A 357 -28.16 -17.39 6.40
C THR A 357 -27.20 -17.86 7.51
#